data_1211347f628cd0774c96e7c26b5b7f58
#
_entry.id   1211347f628cd0774c96e7c26b5b7f58
#
_cell.length_a   1.000
_cell.length_b   1.000
_cell.length_c   1.000
_cell.angle_alpha   90.00
_cell.angle_beta   90.00
_cell.angle_gamma   90.00
#
_symmetry.space_group_name_H-M   'P 1'
#
loop_
_entity.id
_entity.type
_entity.pdbx_description
1 polymer ?
#
loop_
_entity_poly.entity_id
_entity_poly.type
_entity_poly.pdbx_seq_one_letter_code
_entity_poly.pdbx_strand_id
1 'polypeptide(L)'
;MDTLSQEKAYVDIGLGLNNGPVSDSNTLNTSIPGIAVLGYGVTPDGISKNLIALTGQMSELLKSSEGDWVNGGAQRFKDMMSQYEDSLNQVIDTQSAIGVQSQSLEITASRLNDLDLTYNTQIVDVEYVNDAEAISEYYYAQYTYNAALRVGSSILGPSLLDFLK
;
A
#
# COMPACT_ATOMS: atom_id res chain seq x y z
N MET A 1 7.22 -10.25 27.02
CA MET A 1 6.59 -10.95 25.87
C MET A 1 5.49 -10.10 25.24
N ASP A 2 4.68 -9.41 26.04
CA ASP A 2 3.60 -8.55 25.52
C ASP A 2 4.11 -7.44 24.60
N THR A 3 5.26 -6.84 24.84
CA THR A 3 5.88 -5.83 23.98
C THR A 3 6.31 -6.39 22.61
N LEU A 4 6.80 -7.63 22.58
CA LEU A 4 7.21 -8.30 21.33
C LEU A 4 6.03 -8.77 20.49
N SER A 5 4.88 -9.09 21.13
CA SER A 5 3.66 -9.48 20.39
C SER A 5 2.96 -8.30 19.76
N GLN A 6 3.25 -7.07 20.20
CA GLN A 6 2.67 -5.83 19.72
C GLN A 6 3.65 -5.00 18.88
N GLU A 7 4.79 -5.57 18.53
CA GLU A 7 5.76 -4.88 17.69
C GLU A 7 5.17 -4.62 16.30
N LYS A 8 5.24 -3.35 15.88
CA LYS A 8 4.70 -2.89 14.60
C LYS A 8 5.81 -2.34 13.74
N ALA A 9 5.84 -2.74 12.50
CA ALA A 9 6.70 -2.17 11.47
C ALA A 9 5.82 -1.54 10.40
N TYR A 10 5.89 -0.23 10.26
CA TYR A 10 5.06 0.51 9.33
C TYR A 10 5.80 0.78 8.03
N VAL A 11 5.12 0.55 6.92
CA VAL A 11 5.57 0.94 5.60
C VAL A 11 4.58 1.96 5.04
N ASP A 12 5.10 3.08 4.54
CA ASP A 12 4.30 4.08 3.84
C ASP A 12 3.80 3.49 2.52
N ILE A 13 2.50 3.58 2.29
CA ILE A 13 1.83 3.09 1.09
C ILE A 13 1.56 4.17 0.05
N GLY A 14 2.19 5.34 0.18
CA GLY A 14 2.13 6.42 -0.81
C GLY A 14 0.77 7.11 -0.91
N LEU A 15 -0.07 7.03 0.12
CA LEU A 15 -1.40 7.66 0.14
C LEU A 15 -1.41 9.16 0.42
N GLY A 16 -0.25 9.77 0.50
CA GLY A 16 -0.11 11.21 0.68
C GLY A 16 0.86 11.55 1.79
N LEU A 17 1.59 12.59 1.53
CA LEU A 17 2.54 13.19 2.45
C LEU A 17 1.78 13.92 3.55
N ASN A 18 1.60 13.28 4.66
CA ASN A 18 1.36 14.01 5.87
C ASN A 18 2.71 14.26 6.55
N ASN A 19 3.11 15.53 6.66
CA ASN A 19 4.19 15.94 7.55
C ASN A 19 3.83 15.70 9.04
N GLY A 20 2.91 14.78 9.29
CA GLY A 20 2.39 14.42 10.60
C GLY A 20 2.94 13.08 11.10
N PRO A 21 2.57 12.70 12.30
CA PRO A 21 2.94 11.40 12.84
C PRO A 21 2.37 10.27 11.96
N VAL A 22 3.12 9.18 11.87
CA VAL A 22 2.70 7.95 11.21
C VAL A 22 1.34 7.51 11.78
N SER A 23 0.33 7.40 10.92
CA SER A 23 -1.00 6.96 11.30
C SER A 23 -1.38 5.68 10.58
N ASP A 24 -2.23 4.87 11.20
CA ASP A 24 -2.72 3.61 10.62
C ASP A 24 -3.46 3.81 9.27
N SER A 25 -3.87 5.04 8.95
CA SER A 25 -4.53 5.38 7.69
C SER A 25 -3.59 5.59 6.51
N ASN A 26 -2.30 5.90 6.78
CA ASN A 26 -1.31 6.24 5.75
C ASN A 26 -0.26 5.15 5.56
N THR A 27 -0.26 4.17 6.44
CA THR A 27 0.78 3.16 6.51
C THR A 27 0.19 1.77 6.68
N LEU A 28 0.91 0.79 6.17
CA LEU A 28 0.61 -0.61 6.40
C LEU A 28 1.55 -1.16 7.47
N ASN A 29 1.00 -1.84 8.46
CA ASN A 29 1.81 -2.60 9.41
C ASN A 29 2.20 -3.93 8.75
N THR A 30 3.49 -4.13 8.49
CA THR A 30 4.03 -5.34 7.88
C THR A 30 4.59 -6.33 8.90
N SER A 31 4.62 -5.95 10.17
CA SER A 31 5.10 -6.84 11.23
C SER A 31 4.01 -7.80 11.65
N ILE A 32 4.29 -9.08 11.56
CA ILE A 32 3.46 -10.15 12.10
C ILE A 32 4.36 -11.01 13.00
N PRO A 33 4.50 -10.63 14.28
CA PRO A 33 5.36 -11.38 15.20
C PRO A 33 4.87 -12.83 15.32
N GLY A 34 5.74 -13.81 15.08
CA GLY A 34 5.37 -15.22 15.20
C GLY A 34 4.82 -15.60 16.58
N ILE A 35 5.24 -14.88 17.61
CA ILE A 35 4.72 -15.02 18.98
C ILE A 35 3.24 -14.60 19.09
N ALA A 36 2.80 -13.62 18.30
CA ALA A 36 1.40 -13.21 18.25
C ALA A 36 0.54 -14.25 17.51
N VAL A 37 1.12 -14.93 16.51
CA VAL A 37 0.44 -15.97 15.72
C VAL A 37 0.30 -17.27 16.51
N LEU A 38 1.41 -17.74 17.08
CA LEU A 38 1.49 -19.06 17.74
C LEU A 38 1.02 -19.02 19.20
N GLY A 39 0.81 -17.83 19.76
CA GLY A 39 0.48 -17.64 21.15
C GLY A 39 1.70 -17.72 22.10
N TYR A 40 1.52 -17.24 23.32
CA TYR A 40 2.54 -17.28 24.38
C TYR A 40 1.90 -17.32 25.77
N GLY A 41 2.70 -17.73 26.74
CA GLY A 41 2.26 -17.83 28.12
C GLY A 41 1.60 -19.17 28.43
N VAL A 42 1.05 -19.26 29.64
CA VAL A 42 0.37 -20.45 30.17
C VAL A 42 -0.95 -20.03 30.81
N THR A 43 -1.91 -20.93 30.85
CA THR A 43 -3.16 -20.76 31.61
C THR A 43 -2.86 -20.92 33.09
N PRO A 44 -3.78 -20.54 34.03
CA PRO A 44 -3.64 -20.81 35.46
C PRO A 44 -3.41 -22.29 35.79
N ASP A 45 -3.90 -23.19 34.95
CA ASP A 45 -3.78 -24.65 35.09
C ASP A 45 -2.49 -25.20 34.48
N GLY A 46 -1.58 -24.31 34.03
CA GLY A 46 -0.27 -24.68 33.47
C GLY A 46 -0.32 -25.24 32.04
N ILE A 47 -1.43 -25.05 31.33
CA ILE A 47 -1.56 -25.41 29.91
C ILE A 47 -0.91 -24.30 29.07
N SER A 48 -0.03 -24.67 28.14
CA SER A 48 0.61 -23.72 27.25
C SER A 48 -0.39 -23.10 26.29
N LYS A 49 -0.31 -21.78 26.12
CA LYS A 49 -1.03 -21.05 25.07
C LYS A 49 -0.28 -21.05 23.73
N ASN A 50 0.96 -21.48 23.72
CA ASN A 50 1.72 -21.62 22.49
C ASN A 50 1.37 -22.96 21.82
N LEU A 51 0.93 -22.90 20.58
CA LEU A 51 0.43 -24.06 19.83
C LEU A 51 1.44 -25.23 19.78
N ILE A 52 2.72 -24.91 19.57
CA ILE A 52 3.79 -25.93 19.47
C ILE A 52 4.06 -26.54 20.83
N ALA A 53 4.20 -25.72 21.88
CA ALA A 53 4.42 -26.23 23.23
C ALA A 53 3.21 -27.01 23.76
N LEU A 54 1.99 -26.60 23.38
CA LEU A 54 0.75 -27.30 23.72
C LEU A 54 0.69 -28.71 23.11
N THR A 55 1.06 -28.87 21.82
CA THR A 55 1.13 -30.20 21.21
C THR A 55 2.16 -31.10 21.89
N GLY A 56 3.27 -30.52 22.36
CA GLY A 56 4.26 -31.22 23.18
C GLY A 56 3.65 -31.72 24.49
N GLN A 57 2.96 -30.85 25.23
CA GLN A 57 2.28 -31.22 26.49
C GLN A 57 1.22 -32.30 26.27
N MET A 58 0.43 -32.22 25.19
CA MET A 58 -0.55 -33.24 24.82
C MET A 58 0.13 -34.59 24.54
N SER A 59 1.26 -34.58 23.82
CA SER A 59 2.01 -35.79 23.53
C SER A 59 2.58 -36.45 24.81
N GLU A 60 3.06 -35.64 25.75
CA GLU A 60 3.54 -36.16 27.05
C GLU A 60 2.42 -36.77 27.87
N LEU A 61 1.27 -36.11 27.91
CA LEU A 61 0.09 -36.61 28.62
C LEU A 61 -0.40 -37.95 28.02
N LEU A 62 -0.38 -38.08 26.69
CA LEU A 62 -0.75 -39.35 26.01
C LEU A 62 0.21 -40.51 26.29
N LYS A 63 1.45 -40.19 26.62
CA LYS A 63 2.48 -41.20 27.00
C LYS A 63 2.46 -41.54 28.49
N SER A 64 1.67 -40.79 29.28
CA SER A 64 1.57 -41.04 30.72
C SER A 64 0.85 -42.37 31.06
N SER A 65 1.01 -42.82 32.29
CA SER A 65 0.46 -44.08 32.72
C SER A 65 -1.09 -44.08 32.78
N GLU A 66 -1.71 -45.26 32.70
CA GLU A 66 -3.17 -45.41 32.78
C GLU A 66 -3.73 -44.81 34.07
N GLY A 67 -2.98 -44.87 35.19
CA GLY A 67 -3.39 -44.28 36.47
C GLY A 67 -3.49 -42.74 36.42
N ASP A 68 -2.67 -42.09 35.62
CA ASP A 68 -2.73 -40.63 35.45
C ASP A 68 -3.98 -40.19 34.66
N TRP A 69 -4.45 -40.99 33.74
CA TRP A 69 -5.68 -40.77 32.99
C TRP A 69 -6.92 -40.81 33.89
N VAL A 70 -6.99 -41.80 34.75
CA VAL A 70 -8.11 -41.98 35.70
C VAL A 70 -8.14 -40.85 36.74
N ASN A 71 -6.97 -40.35 37.16
CA ASN A 71 -6.82 -39.29 38.18
C ASN A 71 -6.87 -37.87 37.60
N GLY A 72 -7.54 -37.64 36.49
CA GLY A 72 -7.80 -36.32 35.93
C GLY A 72 -7.13 -36.03 34.60
N GLY A 73 -6.32 -36.94 34.06
CA GLY A 73 -5.66 -36.80 32.77
C GLY A 73 -6.61 -36.60 31.62
N ALA A 74 -7.77 -37.30 31.65
CA ALA A 74 -8.80 -37.18 30.63
C ALA A 74 -9.41 -35.74 30.59
N GLN A 75 -9.66 -35.16 31.77
CA GLN A 75 -10.19 -33.80 31.85
C GLN A 75 -9.10 -32.79 31.36
N ARG A 76 -7.88 -32.96 31.84
CA ARG A 76 -6.76 -32.12 31.40
C ARG A 76 -6.54 -32.19 29.89
N PHE A 77 -6.66 -33.35 29.27
CA PHE A 77 -6.59 -33.51 27.83
C PHE A 77 -7.71 -32.75 27.11
N LYS A 78 -8.92 -32.79 27.64
CA LYS A 78 -10.06 -32.04 27.10
C LYS A 78 -9.82 -30.51 27.16
N ASP A 79 -9.27 -30.05 28.29
CA ASP A 79 -8.95 -28.63 28.46
C ASP A 79 -7.82 -28.19 27.49
N MET A 80 -6.81 -29.06 27.26
CA MET A 80 -5.79 -28.86 26.25
C MET A 80 -6.35 -28.84 24.84
N MET A 81 -7.34 -29.68 24.51
CA MET A 81 -8.02 -29.68 23.22
C MET A 81 -8.77 -28.39 22.98
N SER A 82 -9.47 -27.86 23.99
CA SER A 82 -10.13 -26.58 23.90
C SER A 82 -9.14 -25.44 23.65
N GLN A 83 -8.01 -25.45 24.38
CA GLN A 83 -6.93 -24.46 24.17
C GLN A 83 -6.29 -24.59 22.78
N TYR A 84 -6.21 -25.82 22.25
CA TYR A 84 -5.70 -26.07 20.91
C TYR A 84 -6.63 -25.49 19.83
N GLU A 85 -7.95 -25.67 19.99
CA GLU A 85 -8.96 -25.08 19.10
C GLU A 85 -8.88 -23.54 19.12
N ASP A 86 -8.76 -22.93 20.29
CA ASP A 86 -8.58 -21.47 20.43
C ASP A 86 -7.30 -20.99 19.73
N SER A 87 -6.21 -21.73 19.90
CA SER A 87 -4.94 -21.39 19.24
C SER A 87 -5.00 -21.55 17.71
N LEU A 88 -5.72 -22.55 17.21
CA LEU A 88 -5.97 -22.72 15.78
C LEU A 88 -6.81 -21.56 15.21
N ASN A 89 -7.86 -21.16 15.91
CA ASN A 89 -8.69 -20.04 15.51
C ASN A 89 -7.86 -18.75 15.42
N GLN A 90 -6.95 -18.52 16.38
CA GLN A 90 -6.01 -17.39 16.35
C GLN A 90 -5.10 -17.42 15.09
N VAL A 91 -4.62 -18.59 14.70
CA VAL A 91 -3.81 -18.75 13.48
C VAL A 91 -4.64 -18.44 12.24
N ILE A 92 -5.88 -18.94 12.17
CA ILE A 92 -6.80 -18.71 11.05
C ILE A 92 -7.16 -17.23 10.95
N ASP A 93 -7.45 -16.56 12.05
CA ASP A 93 -7.75 -15.14 12.10
C ASP A 93 -6.55 -14.31 11.61
N THR A 94 -5.33 -14.68 12.04
CA THR A 94 -4.10 -14.03 11.59
C THR A 94 -3.89 -14.25 10.09
N GLN A 95 -4.12 -15.48 9.60
CA GLN A 95 -4.02 -15.78 8.16
C GLN A 95 -5.02 -14.95 7.34
N SER A 96 -6.24 -14.80 7.84
CA SER A 96 -7.26 -13.96 7.20
C SER A 96 -6.85 -12.49 7.18
N ALA A 97 -6.29 -11.98 8.26
CA ALA A 97 -5.76 -10.61 8.33
C ALA A 97 -4.61 -10.39 7.33
N ILE A 98 -3.69 -11.35 7.20
CA ILE A 98 -2.61 -11.32 6.20
C ILE A 98 -3.20 -11.29 4.78
N GLY A 99 -4.24 -12.09 4.52
CA GLY A 99 -4.93 -12.11 3.23
C GLY A 99 -5.51 -10.74 2.86
N VAL A 100 -6.16 -10.07 3.80
CA VAL A 100 -6.70 -8.72 3.60
C VAL A 100 -5.58 -7.70 3.35
N GLN A 101 -4.48 -7.79 4.10
CA GLN A 101 -3.32 -6.91 3.90
C GLN A 101 -2.68 -7.12 2.53
N SER A 102 -2.52 -8.37 2.10
CA SER A 102 -1.99 -8.71 0.77
C SER A 102 -2.85 -8.11 -0.34
N GLN A 103 -4.16 -8.27 -0.25
CA GLN A 103 -5.10 -7.67 -1.20
C GLN A 103 -5.01 -6.13 -1.22
N SER A 104 -4.88 -5.50 -0.05
CA SER A 104 -4.71 -4.04 0.05
C SER A 104 -3.42 -3.58 -0.63
N LEU A 105 -2.33 -4.33 -0.48
CA LEU A 105 -1.06 -4.06 -1.16
C LEU A 105 -1.18 -4.20 -2.69
N GLU A 106 -1.86 -5.23 -3.17
CA GLU A 106 -2.09 -5.42 -4.62
C GLU A 106 -2.88 -4.25 -5.21
N ILE A 107 -3.94 -3.81 -4.53
CA ILE A 107 -4.73 -2.65 -4.96
C ILE A 107 -3.87 -1.39 -4.96
N THR A 108 -3.04 -1.19 -3.93
CA THR A 108 -2.14 -0.04 -3.84
C THR A 108 -1.09 -0.07 -4.94
N ALA A 109 -0.51 -1.22 -5.24
CA ALA A 109 0.45 -1.39 -6.33
C ALA A 109 -0.18 -1.08 -7.69
N SER A 110 -1.40 -1.58 -7.94
CA SER A 110 -2.15 -1.26 -9.16
C SER A 110 -2.39 0.23 -9.30
N ARG A 111 -2.83 0.88 -8.23
CA ARG A 111 -3.07 2.33 -8.22
C ARG A 111 -1.80 3.15 -8.46
N LEU A 112 -0.67 2.72 -7.90
CA LEU A 112 0.61 3.40 -8.13
C LEU A 112 1.05 3.27 -9.60
N ASN A 113 0.83 2.11 -10.22
CA ASN A 113 1.09 1.92 -11.64
C ASN A 113 0.20 2.82 -12.53
N ASP A 114 -1.08 2.95 -12.18
CA ASP A 114 -2.01 3.83 -12.91
C ASP A 114 -1.63 5.31 -12.76
N LEU A 115 -1.15 5.70 -11.57
CA LEU A 115 -0.63 7.04 -11.33
C LEU A 115 0.65 7.31 -12.12
N ASP A 116 1.58 6.35 -12.18
CA ASP A 116 2.80 6.46 -12.98
C ASP A 116 2.48 6.67 -14.46
N LEU A 117 1.56 5.86 -15.01
CA LEU A 117 1.08 6.04 -16.39
C LEU A 117 0.44 7.41 -16.59
N THR A 118 -0.38 7.86 -15.65
CA THR A 118 -1.05 9.17 -15.73
C THR A 118 -0.03 10.30 -15.71
N TYR A 119 0.94 10.26 -14.80
CA TYR A 119 1.99 11.28 -14.74
C TYR A 119 2.89 11.28 -15.98
N ASN A 120 3.27 10.11 -16.50
CA ASN A 120 4.02 10.01 -17.72
C ASN A 120 3.26 10.61 -18.91
N THR A 121 1.94 10.38 -19.00
CA THR A 121 1.10 11.01 -20.03
C THR A 121 1.05 12.52 -19.87
N GLN A 122 0.87 13.03 -18.65
CA GLN A 122 0.86 14.47 -18.39
C GLN A 122 2.21 15.13 -18.68
N ILE A 123 3.32 14.45 -18.39
CA ILE A 123 4.67 14.92 -18.73
C ILE A 123 4.80 15.05 -20.24
N VAL A 124 4.36 14.03 -20.99
CA VAL A 124 4.38 14.07 -22.46
C VAL A 124 3.54 15.22 -22.98
N ASP A 125 2.32 15.43 -22.47
CA ASP A 125 1.42 16.50 -22.89
C ASP A 125 1.99 17.90 -22.60
N VAL A 126 2.77 18.06 -21.53
CA VAL A 126 3.38 19.34 -21.15
C VAL A 126 4.72 19.58 -21.85
N GLU A 127 5.53 18.54 -22.00
CA GLU A 127 6.92 18.64 -22.48
C GLU A 127 6.99 18.60 -24.02
N TYR A 128 6.09 17.88 -24.67
CA TYR A 128 6.04 17.76 -26.12
C TYR A 128 5.02 18.74 -26.70
N VAL A 129 5.54 19.88 -27.16
CA VAL A 129 4.76 20.81 -27.98
C VAL A 129 4.39 20.09 -29.29
N ASN A 130 3.13 20.24 -29.72
CA ASN A 130 2.71 19.77 -31.04
C ASN A 130 3.46 20.60 -32.12
N ASP A 131 4.57 20.08 -32.60
CA ASP A 131 5.43 20.77 -33.57
C ASP A 131 4.64 21.24 -34.80
N ALA A 132 3.66 20.47 -35.25
CA ALA A 132 2.83 20.84 -36.39
C ALA A 132 1.96 22.09 -36.09
N GLU A 133 1.44 22.22 -34.90
CA GLU A 133 0.67 23.37 -34.46
C GLU A 133 1.57 24.59 -34.28
N ALA A 134 2.71 24.44 -33.63
CA ALA A 134 3.69 25.50 -33.46
C ALA A 134 4.23 26.04 -34.80
N ILE A 135 4.51 25.16 -35.76
CA ILE A 135 4.91 25.53 -37.12
C ILE A 135 3.77 26.25 -37.84
N SER A 136 2.54 25.80 -37.70
CA SER A 136 1.37 26.45 -38.31
C SER A 136 1.14 27.84 -37.76
N GLU A 137 1.23 28.03 -36.46
CA GLU A 137 1.15 29.36 -35.80
C GLU A 137 2.28 30.27 -36.25
N TYR A 138 3.50 29.77 -36.36
CA TYR A 138 4.63 30.52 -36.86
C TYR A 138 4.40 31.05 -38.28
N TYR A 139 3.95 30.19 -39.20
CA TYR A 139 3.66 30.60 -40.58
C TYR A 139 2.51 31.60 -40.63
N TYR A 140 1.49 31.42 -39.82
CA TYR A 140 0.38 32.37 -39.72
C TYR A 140 0.84 33.74 -39.23
N ALA A 141 1.66 33.79 -38.18
CA ALA A 141 2.23 35.01 -37.66
C ALA A 141 3.12 35.70 -38.70
N GLN A 142 3.96 34.92 -39.44
CA GLN A 142 4.82 35.47 -40.51
C GLN A 142 4.00 36.01 -41.67
N TYR A 143 2.92 35.32 -42.06
CA TYR A 143 2.00 35.82 -43.11
C TYR A 143 1.34 37.14 -42.67
N THR A 144 0.82 37.18 -41.47
CA THR A 144 0.17 38.38 -40.90
C THR A 144 1.13 39.59 -40.84
N TYR A 145 2.39 39.35 -40.41
CA TYR A 145 3.41 40.35 -40.39
C TYR A 145 3.73 40.89 -41.77
N ASN A 146 3.91 40.04 -42.78
CA ASN A 146 4.16 40.42 -44.15
C ASN A 146 2.98 41.18 -44.77
N ALA A 147 1.73 40.76 -44.46
CA ALA A 147 0.53 41.48 -44.88
C ALA A 147 0.47 42.87 -44.27
N ALA A 148 0.76 43.03 -42.99
CA ALA A 148 0.80 44.30 -42.30
C ALA A 148 1.87 45.25 -42.90
N LEU A 149 3.04 44.74 -43.23
CA LEU A 149 4.09 45.53 -43.91
C LEU A 149 3.63 46.00 -45.30
N ARG A 150 2.95 45.16 -46.09
CA ARG A 150 2.43 45.53 -47.40
C ARG A 150 1.36 46.59 -47.28
N VAL A 151 0.42 46.47 -46.36
CA VAL A 151 -0.62 47.46 -46.11
C VAL A 151 0.01 48.78 -45.64
N GLY A 152 0.99 48.74 -44.71
CA GLY A 152 1.70 49.93 -44.24
C GLY A 152 2.44 50.65 -45.37
N SER A 153 3.14 49.90 -46.23
CA SER A 153 3.83 50.49 -47.40
C SER A 153 2.86 51.08 -48.43
N SER A 154 1.69 50.49 -48.62
CA SER A 154 0.68 51.01 -49.54
C SER A 154 0.02 52.31 -49.06
N ILE A 155 -0.09 52.45 -47.73
CA ILE A 155 -0.65 53.69 -47.12
C ILE A 155 0.41 54.82 -47.12
N LEU A 156 1.65 54.50 -46.83
CA LEU A 156 2.73 55.52 -46.75
C LEU A 156 3.30 55.91 -48.11
N GLY A 157 3.24 55.03 -49.12
CA GLY A 157 3.84 55.27 -50.46
C GLY A 157 3.13 56.39 -51.26
N PRO A 158 1.81 56.45 -51.39
CA PRO A 158 1.15 57.47 -52.22
C PRO A 158 1.09 58.87 -51.58
N SER A 159 1.01 58.93 -50.24
CA SER A 159 0.74 60.20 -49.54
C SER A 159 1.92 61.16 -49.51
N LEU A 160 3.17 60.65 -49.56
CA LEU A 160 4.36 61.48 -49.59
C LEU A 160 4.71 62.01 -50.99
N LEU A 161 4.37 61.26 -52.07
CA LEU A 161 4.60 61.71 -53.45
C LEU A 161 3.53 62.66 -53.94
N ASP A 162 2.30 62.57 -53.46
CA ASP A 162 1.20 63.50 -53.80
C ASP A 162 1.32 64.86 -53.07
N PHE A 163 2.05 64.91 -51.97
CA PHE A 163 2.23 66.17 -51.22
C PHE A 163 3.42 67.00 -51.73
N LEU A 164 4.29 66.43 -52.57
CA LEU A 164 5.45 67.08 -53.14
C LEU A 164 5.25 67.58 -54.58
N LYS A 165 4.04 67.55 -55.13
CA LYS A 165 3.61 68.13 -56.37
C LYS A 165 2.74 69.32 -56.09
#